data_763331ef5a21cebb460e9fbf4f97c62c
#
_entry.id   763331ef5a21cebb460e9fbf4f97c62c
#
_cell.length_a   1.000
_cell.length_b   1.000
_cell.length_c   1.000
_cell.angle_alpha   90.00
_cell.angle_beta   90.00
_cell.angle_gamma   90.00
#
_symmetry.space_group_name_H-M   'P 1'
#
loop_
_entity.id
_entity.type
_entity.pdbx_description
1 polymer ?
#
loop_
_entity_poly.entity_id
_entity_poly.type
_entity_poly.pdbx_seq_one_letter_code
_entity_poly.pdbx_strand_id
1 'polypeptide(L)'
;PSGLPHIGTFGEVARTSWVRNAFSALTGLPSRLIAFSDDMDGLRKVPDNVPNKEMLKEFLGRPLTKVPDPFGTHESFGAHNNARLRAFLDSFGFDYEFASSSDYYQSGKFDNALRHVLVKHDEIVEIIRPTLGPERRATYSPILPIHPRTGIVMQVPIERVDVANGTVIWLDPDTGVRFETAVGGGSAKLQWKADWAMRWYALDVDYEMSGKDLIDSVKLSSAIVRALGHEPPVTLTYELFLDDHGQKISKSKGNGLSVEEWLAYAPPESLAQFMYHAPQRAKRLFFDVIPRAADDYIANVAALAGSTDPHGNPAWHIHGGKPPANAGSPIGYGMLLNLASVINADSPEMLWGFIRAYMPGAGPETYPFLATLVDRAVTYNRDFVAPKKRFRAATEKERLALQDLAGRLRNGADYPGETLAERLQNLVYAVGKEHEFTPLKAWFDCLYQVLLGQVEGPRFGGFIALYGIERTIALIESALARAQEAA
;
A
#
# COMPACT_ATOMS: atom_id res chain seq x y z
N PRO A 1 -10.55 11.80 -8.59
CA PRO A 1 -10.03 10.50 -9.06
C PRO A 1 -11.01 9.82 -10.00
N SER A 2 -10.49 9.24 -11.07
CA SER A 2 -11.30 8.51 -12.06
C SER A 2 -11.59 7.05 -11.67
N GLY A 3 -11.34 6.67 -10.44
CA GLY A 3 -11.55 5.33 -9.92
C GLY A 3 -11.47 5.26 -8.39
N LEU A 4 -11.83 4.09 -7.85
CA LEU A 4 -11.80 3.84 -6.40
C LEU A 4 -10.38 3.93 -5.83
N PRO A 5 -10.22 4.39 -4.57
CA PRO A 5 -8.96 4.30 -3.85
C PRO A 5 -8.45 2.85 -3.78
N HIS A 6 -7.17 2.68 -3.74
CA HIS A 6 -6.53 1.36 -3.70
C HIS A 6 -5.23 1.42 -2.89
N ILE A 7 -4.57 0.29 -2.76
CA ILE A 7 -3.34 0.15 -1.98
C ILE A 7 -2.21 1.11 -2.42
N GLY A 8 -2.16 1.47 -3.71
CA GLY A 8 -1.26 2.51 -4.22
C GLY A 8 -1.61 3.90 -3.68
N THR A 9 -2.91 4.24 -3.58
CA THR A 9 -3.37 5.50 -2.98
C THR A 9 -2.95 5.60 -1.52
N PHE A 10 -3.11 4.51 -0.74
CA PHE A 10 -2.59 4.44 0.61
C PHE A 10 -1.08 4.71 0.64
N GLY A 11 -0.31 4.04 -0.22
CA GLY A 11 1.15 4.16 -0.27
C GLY A 11 1.64 5.57 -0.62
N GLU A 12 0.94 6.30 -1.49
CA GLU A 12 1.26 7.70 -1.83
C GLU A 12 1.04 8.62 -0.62
N VAL A 13 -0.15 8.58 -0.04
CA VAL A 13 -0.49 9.48 1.06
C VAL A 13 0.31 9.16 2.32
N ALA A 14 0.51 7.87 2.64
CA ALA A 14 1.32 7.45 3.78
C ALA A 14 2.77 7.94 3.67
N ARG A 15 3.43 7.69 2.52
CA ARG A 15 4.83 8.11 2.32
C ARG A 15 4.98 9.62 2.33
N THR A 16 4.05 10.36 1.70
CA THR A 16 4.07 11.83 1.74
C THR A 16 3.86 12.34 3.17
N SER A 17 2.96 11.72 3.95
CA SER A 17 2.76 12.04 5.36
C SER A 17 4.03 11.81 6.19
N TRP A 18 4.76 10.73 5.94
CA TRP A 18 6.01 10.44 6.65
C TRP A 18 7.11 11.46 6.34
N VAL A 19 7.26 11.87 5.08
CA VAL A 19 8.21 12.94 4.69
C VAL A 19 7.80 14.26 5.35
N ARG A 20 6.52 14.63 5.29
CA ARG A 20 5.98 15.83 5.93
C ARG A 20 6.25 15.84 7.44
N ASN A 21 5.95 14.74 8.13
CA ASN A 21 6.14 14.63 9.57
C ASN A 21 7.62 14.70 9.96
N ALA A 22 8.48 14.04 9.20
CA ALA A 22 9.93 14.10 9.38
C ALA A 22 10.47 15.52 9.16
N PHE A 23 10.03 16.19 8.10
CA PHE A 23 10.39 17.59 7.83
C PHE A 23 10.02 18.49 9.01
N SER A 24 8.77 18.44 9.47
CA SER A 24 8.30 19.26 10.58
C SER A 24 9.02 18.93 11.90
N ALA A 25 9.33 17.66 12.16
CA ALA A 25 10.07 17.27 13.36
C ALA A 25 11.53 17.77 13.36
N LEU A 26 12.19 17.74 12.19
CA LEU A 26 13.59 18.14 12.06
C LEU A 26 13.79 19.66 11.98
N THR A 27 12.84 20.38 11.38
CA THR A 27 12.98 21.82 11.11
C THR A 27 12.18 22.71 12.07
N GLY A 28 11.16 22.18 12.72
CA GLY A 28 10.17 22.94 13.49
C GLY A 28 9.20 23.75 12.61
N LEU A 29 9.31 23.66 11.29
CA LEU A 29 8.45 24.41 10.38
C LEU A 29 7.11 23.68 10.15
N PRO A 30 6.01 24.44 9.98
CA PRO A 30 4.73 23.85 9.62
C PRO A 30 4.76 23.31 8.20
N SER A 31 3.98 22.28 7.95
CA SER A 31 3.80 21.71 6.63
C SER A 31 2.36 21.24 6.46
N ARG A 32 1.88 21.20 5.23
CA ARG A 32 0.55 20.70 4.90
C ARG A 32 0.62 19.65 3.77
N LEU A 33 -0.30 18.71 3.77
CA LEU A 33 -0.46 17.73 2.72
C LEU A 33 -1.77 18.02 1.98
N ILE A 34 -1.69 18.19 0.66
CA ILE A 34 -2.86 18.43 -0.18
C ILE A 34 -3.20 17.14 -0.93
N ALA A 35 -4.36 16.57 -0.63
CA ALA A 35 -4.93 15.47 -1.41
C ALA A 35 -5.76 16.03 -2.57
N PHE A 36 -5.13 16.16 -3.74
CA PHE A 36 -5.72 16.79 -4.91
C PHE A 36 -6.52 15.79 -5.76
N SER A 37 -7.78 16.09 -6.03
CA SER A 37 -8.66 15.28 -6.87
C SER A 37 -8.83 15.87 -8.28
N ASP A 38 -8.54 15.07 -9.31
CA ASP A 38 -8.71 15.43 -10.72
C ASP A 38 -10.18 15.26 -11.20
N ASP A 39 -11.13 15.74 -10.43
CA ASP A 39 -12.56 15.58 -10.68
C ASP A 39 -13.10 16.45 -11.83
N MET A 40 -12.28 17.37 -12.33
CA MET A 40 -12.56 18.15 -13.55
C MET A 40 -12.12 17.41 -14.83
N ASP A 41 -11.46 16.25 -14.73
CA ASP A 41 -11.12 15.45 -15.90
C ASP A 41 -12.37 14.93 -16.61
N GLY A 42 -12.34 14.96 -17.94
CA GLY A 42 -13.40 14.39 -18.75
C GLY A 42 -13.47 12.87 -18.61
N LEU A 43 -14.66 12.31 -18.54
CA LEU A 43 -14.90 10.86 -18.54
C LEU A 43 -14.43 10.26 -19.88
N ARG A 44 -13.21 9.72 -19.92
CA ARG A 44 -12.58 9.22 -21.18
C ARG A 44 -13.16 7.90 -21.63
N LYS A 45 -13.54 7.04 -20.71
CA LYS A 45 -14.15 5.73 -20.94
C LYS A 45 -15.02 5.37 -19.75
N VAL A 46 -16.05 4.55 -19.98
CA VAL A 46 -16.86 3.97 -18.91
C VAL A 46 -16.02 2.93 -18.16
N PRO A 47 -15.86 3.03 -16.82
CA PRO A 47 -15.16 2.01 -16.04
C PRO A 47 -15.89 0.66 -16.06
N ASP A 48 -15.14 -0.45 -15.99
CA ASP A 48 -15.71 -1.80 -16.05
C ASP A 48 -16.45 -2.23 -14.79
N ASN A 49 -16.14 -1.60 -13.67
CA ASN A 49 -16.61 -1.97 -12.32
C ASN A 49 -17.66 -1.01 -11.75
N VAL A 50 -18.46 -0.36 -12.60
CA VAL A 50 -19.55 0.53 -12.19
C VAL A 50 -20.90 0.03 -12.72
N PRO A 51 -22.01 0.30 -12.02
CA PRO A 51 -23.38 0.06 -12.55
C PRO A 51 -23.74 1.12 -13.60
N ASN A 52 -24.91 0.95 -14.24
CA ASN A 52 -25.51 1.92 -15.17
C ASN A 52 -24.56 2.40 -16.30
N LYS A 53 -23.77 1.48 -16.87
CA LYS A 53 -22.76 1.79 -17.88
C LYS A 53 -23.32 2.46 -19.13
N GLU A 54 -24.51 2.08 -19.57
CA GLU A 54 -25.14 2.66 -20.76
C GLU A 54 -25.44 4.15 -20.56
N MET A 55 -25.95 4.52 -19.40
CA MET A 55 -26.16 5.94 -19.05
C MET A 55 -24.83 6.71 -19.11
N LEU A 56 -23.74 6.16 -18.59
CA LEU A 56 -22.43 6.85 -18.60
C LEU A 56 -21.87 7.11 -20.01
N LYS A 57 -22.24 6.32 -21.02
CA LYS A 57 -21.80 6.54 -22.41
C LYS A 57 -22.26 7.89 -22.97
N GLU A 58 -23.42 8.39 -22.54
CA GLU A 58 -23.96 9.68 -22.97
C GLU A 58 -23.17 10.87 -22.40
N PHE A 59 -22.34 10.63 -21.39
CA PHE A 59 -21.57 11.66 -20.69
C PHE A 59 -20.07 11.59 -20.98
N LEU A 60 -19.64 10.79 -21.96
CA LEU A 60 -18.24 10.72 -22.34
C LEU A 60 -17.68 12.11 -22.71
N GLY A 61 -16.48 12.40 -22.22
CA GLY A 61 -15.78 13.66 -22.40
C GLY A 61 -16.20 14.80 -21.45
N ARG A 62 -17.28 14.67 -20.70
CA ARG A 62 -17.69 15.68 -19.70
C ARG A 62 -16.88 15.55 -18.41
N PRO A 63 -16.59 16.66 -17.69
CA PRO A 63 -15.99 16.62 -16.37
C PRO A 63 -16.71 15.65 -15.43
N LEU A 64 -15.99 14.90 -14.60
CA LEU A 64 -16.60 13.91 -13.69
C LEU A 64 -17.63 14.52 -12.76
N THR A 65 -17.49 15.79 -12.40
CA THR A 65 -18.48 16.56 -11.61
C THR A 65 -19.75 16.92 -12.40
N LYS A 66 -19.78 16.70 -13.72
CA LYS A 66 -20.94 16.87 -14.61
C LYS A 66 -21.47 15.54 -15.14
N VAL A 67 -20.96 14.42 -14.68
CA VAL A 67 -21.42 13.06 -14.98
C VAL A 67 -22.31 12.60 -13.84
N PRO A 68 -23.54 12.13 -14.10
CA PRO A 68 -24.40 11.56 -13.04
C PRO A 68 -23.72 10.42 -12.31
N ASP A 69 -23.97 10.31 -11.01
CA ASP A 69 -23.43 9.21 -10.22
C ASP A 69 -24.07 7.87 -10.64
N PRO A 70 -23.30 6.91 -11.17
CA PRO A 70 -23.85 5.61 -11.58
C PRO A 70 -24.40 4.79 -10.41
N PHE A 71 -24.00 5.11 -9.17
CA PHE A 71 -24.46 4.45 -7.94
C PHE A 71 -25.70 5.12 -7.35
N GLY A 72 -26.03 6.34 -7.77
CA GLY A 72 -27.20 7.09 -7.29
C GLY A 72 -27.11 7.57 -5.84
N THR A 73 -25.90 7.68 -5.29
CA THR A 73 -25.66 8.04 -3.89
C THR A 73 -25.19 9.49 -3.70
N HIS A 74 -24.69 10.11 -4.77
CA HIS A 74 -24.15 11.47 -4.78
C HIS A 74 -24.67 12.25 -5.99
N GLU A 75 -24.48 13.56 -5.97
CA GLU A 75 -24.92 14.46 -7.06
C GLU A 75 -24.21 14.23 -8.39
N SER A 76 -22.99 13.68 -8.35
CA SER A 76 -22.19 13.40 -9.54
C SER A 76 -21.22 12.25 -9.29
N PHE A 77 -20.67 11.68 -10.38
CA PHE A 77 -19.64 10.66 -10.30
C PHE A 77 -18.33 11.22 -9.71
N GLY A 78 -18.04 12.50 -9.96
CA GLY A 78 -16.95 13.20 -9.29
C GLY A 78 -17.13 13.29 -7.78
N ALA A 79 -18.32 13.70 -7.32
CA ALA A 79 -18.67 13.79 -5.91
C ALA A 79 -18.62 12.42 -5.21
N HIS A 80 -19.13 11.35 -5.87
CA HIS A 80 -19.01 9.98 -5.37
C HIS A 80 -17.56 9.56 -5.15
N ASN A 81 -16.70 9.74 -6.16
CA ASN A 81 -15.29 9.37 -6.07
C ASN A 81 -14.55 10.20 -5.01
N ASN A 82 -14.85 11.49 -4.88
CA ASN A 82 -14.29 12.38 -3.86
C ASN A 82 -14.70 11.93 -2.45
N ALA A 83 -15.96 11.60 -2.23
CA ALA A 83 -16.45 11.10 -0.95
C ALA A 83 -15.75 9.78 -0.56
N ARG A 84 -15.59 8.87 -1.51
CA ARG A 84 -14.88 7.61 -1.27
C ARG A 84 -13.40 7.82 -0.98
N LEU A 85 -12.73 8.76 -1.66
CA LEU A 85 -11.34 9.09 -1.37
C LEU A 85 -11.20 9.64 0.04
N ARG A 86 -12.04 10.60 0.45
CA ARG A 86 -12.02 11.14 1.81
C ARG A 86 -12.26 10.06 2.86
N ALA A 87 -13.33 9.28 2.72
CA ALA A 87 -13.64 8.19 3.65
C ALA A 87 -12.48 7.19 3.79
N PHE A 88 -11.80 6.88 2.67
CA PHE A 88 -10.62 6.03 2.66
C PHE A 88 -9.46 6.66 3.43
N LEU A 89 -9.13 7.93 3.19
CA LEU A 89 -8.03 8.61 3.87
C LEU A 89 -8.33 8.81 5.37
N ASP A 90 -9.57 9.17 5.70
CA ASP A 90 -10.04 9.37 7.07
C ASP A 90 -9.99 8.07 7.88
N SER A 91 -10.28 6.91 7.25
CA SER A 91 -10.22 5.60 7.91
C SER A 91 -8.81 5.21 8.38
N PHE A 92 -7.77 5.83 7.81
CA PHE A 92 -6.38 5.67 8.23
C PHE A 92 -5.87 6.82 9.11
N GLY A 93 -6.71 7.80 9.42
CA GLY A 93 -6.35 8.93 10.26
C GLY A 93 -5.32 9.88 9.63
N PHE A 94 -5.25 9.96 8.29
CA PHE A 94 -4.36 10.91 7.62
C PHE A 94 -4.82 12.36 7.88
N ASP A 95 -3.85 13.23 8.16
CA ASP A 95 -4.04 14.67 8.26
C ASP A 95 -3.73 15.31 6.90
N TYR A 96 -4.75 15.79 6.20
CA TYR A 96 -4.66 16.33 4.84
C TYR A 96 -5.70 17.43 4.58
N GLU A 97 -5.39 18.28 3.62
CA GLU A 97 -6.36 19.22 3.02
C GLU A 97 -6.88 18.61 1.72
N PHE A 98 -8.19 18.44 1.61
CA PHE A 98 -8.78 17.98 0.37
C PHE A 98 -8.94 19.13 -0.62
N ALA A 99 -8.50 18.96 -1.87
CA ALA A 99 -8.66 19.91 -2.94
C ALA A 99 -9.35 19.26 -4.17
N SER A 100 -10.50 19.82 -4.56
CA SER A 100 -11.20 19.48 -5.80
C SER A 100 -10.65 20.34 -6.96
N SER A 101 -10.24 19.73 -8.04
CA SER A 101 -9.85 20.45 -9.26
C SER A 101 -10.99 21.35 -9.75
N SER A 102 -12.22 20.82 -9.81
CA SER A 102 -13.38 21.59 -10.22
C SER A 102 -13.62 22.82 -9.35
N ASP A 103 -13.51 22.70 -8.02
CA ASP A 103 -13.68 23.82 -7.11
C ASP A 103 -12.61 24.90 -7.30
N TYR A 104 -11.35 24.48 -7.48
CA TYR A 104 -10.24 25.42 -7.67
C TYR A 104 -10.34 26.20 -8.98
N TYR A 105 -10.74 25.52 -10.06
CA TYR A 105 -10.96 26.17 -11.35
C TYR A 105 -12.18 27.08 -11.34
N GLN A 106 -13.32 26.63 -10.79
CA GLN A 106 -14.59 27.38 -10.82
C GLN A 106 -14.59 28.56 -9.84
N SER A 107 -13.94 28.43 -8.69
CA SER A 107 -13.86 29.52 -7.68
C SER A 107 -12.87 30.62 -8.04
N GLY A 108 -12.11 30.46 -9.14
CA GLY A 108 -11.09 31.42 -9.54
C GLY A 108 -9.77 31.31 -8.80
N LYS A 109 -9.59 30.33 -7.92
CA LYS A 109 -8.30 30.12 -7.20
C LYS A 109 -7.13 29.92 -8.15
N PHE A 110 -7.35 29.36 -9.32
CA PHE A 110 -6.34 29.16 -10.36
C PHE A 110 -6.28 30.28 -11.42
N ASP A 111 -7.18 31.27 -11.40
CA ASP A 111 -7.29 32.24 -12.50
C ASP A 111 -5.99 32.99 -12.78
N ASN A 112 -5.25 33.40 -11.74
CA ASN A 112 -3.97 34.07 -11.93
C ASN A 112 -2.92 33.14 -12.55
N ALA A 113 -2.86 31.89 -12.10
CA ALA A 113 -1.94 30.90 -12.65
C ALA A 113 -2.32 30.51 -14.10
N LEU A 114 -3.61 30.40 -14.40
CA LEU A 114 -4.12 30.14 -15.76
C LEU A 114 -3.80 31.30 -16.72
N ARG A 115 -3.95 32.55 -16.29
CA ARG A 115 -3.50 33.71 -17.06
C ARG A 115 -2.00 33.69 -17.30
N HIS A 116 -1.22 33.25 -16.32
CA HIS A 116 0.22 33.12 -16.49
C HIS A 116 0.59 31.99 -17.46
N VAL A 117 -0.11 30.85 -17.42
CA VAL A 117 0.00 29.78 -18.43
C VAL A 117 -0.34 30.32 -19.83
N LEU A 118 -1.35 31.19 -19.94
CA LEU A 118 -1.72 31.81 -21.21
C LEU A 118 -0.60 32.69 -21.79
N VAL A 119 0.07 33.50 -20.94
CA VAL A 119 1.25 34.28 -21.33
C VAL A 119 2.41 33.41 -21.80
N LYS A 120 2.56 32.23 -21.19
CA LYS A 120 3.63 31.25 -21.48
C LYS A 120 3.20 30.14 -22.44
N HIS A 121 2.06 30.29 -23.11
CA HIS A 121 1.45 29.27 -23.95
C HIS A 121 2.44 28.68 -24.95
N ASP A 122 3.10 29.50 -25.75
CA ASP A 122 3.98 29.04 -26.83
C ASP A 122 5.24 28.34 -26.27
N GLU A 123 5.79 28.84 -25.16
CA GLU A 123 6.92 28.23 -24.49
C GLU A 123 6.55 26.83 -23.96
N ILE A 124 5.35 26.68 -23.37
CA ILE A 124 4.83 25.37 -22.92
C ILE A 124 4.60 24.42 -24.11
N VAL A 125 4.06 24.92 -25.20
CA VAL A 125 3.87 24.13 -26.43
C VAL A 125 5.20 23.59 -26.93
N GLU A 126 6.25 24.43 -26.98
CA GLU A 126 7.59 24.01 -27.45
C GLU A 126 8.24 22.96 -26.53
N ILE A 127 7.97 22.99 -25.23
CA ILE A 127 8.43 21.95 -24.29
C ILE A 127 7.76 20.59 -24.57
N ILE A 128 6.46 20.58 -24.87
CA ILE A 128 5.69 19.33 -25.00
C ILE A 128 5.71 18.76 -26.42
N ARG A 129 5.62 19.60 -27.44
CA ARG A 129 5.48 19.22 -28.86
C ARG A 129 6.51 18.19 -29.35
N PRO A 130 7.82 18.27 -28.97
CA PRO A 130 8.82 17.29 -29.41
C PRO A 130 8.55 15.87 -28.92
N THR A 131 7.81 15.72 -27.83
CA THR A 131 7.52 14.41 -27.21
C THR A 131 6.29 13.71 -27.79
N LEU A 132 5.56 14.39 -28.70
CA LEU A 132 4.31 13.92 -29.26
C LEU A 132 4.51 13.29 -30.65
N GLY A 133 3.68 12.32 -30.98
CA GLY A 133 3.57 11.79 -32.33
C GLY A 133 2.99 12.83 -33.33
N PRO A 134 3.15 12.63 -34.66
CA PRO A 134 2.80 13.63 -35.68
C PRO A 134 1.38 14.18 -35.58
N GLU A 135 0.39 13.33 -35.39
CA GLU A 135 -1.03 13.72 -35.28
C GLU A 135 -1.28 14.65 -34.07
N ARG A 136 -0.73 14.29 -32.94
CA ARG A 136 -0.86 15.09 -31.72
C ARG A 136 -0.05 16.37 -31.73
N ARG A 137 1.06 16.42 -32.47
CA ARG A 137 1.85 17.65 -32.62
C ARG A 137 1.06 18.77 -33.30
N ALA A 138 0.26 18.42 -34.32
CA ALA A 138 -0.52 19.38 -35.07
C ALA A 138 -1.67 20.00 -34.29
N THR A 139 -2.17 19.28 -33.29
CA THR A 139 -3.38 19.67 -32.56
C THR A 139 -3.15 19.95 -31.06
N TYR A 140 -1.89 19.91 -30.60
CA TYR A 140 -1.58 20.10 -29.20
C TYR A 140 -1.80 21.53 -28.75
N SER A 141 -2.56 21.68 -27.67
CA SER A 141 -2.60 22.87 -26.84
C SER A 141 -2.53 22.45 -25.36
N PRO A 142 -1.86 23.21 -24.49
CA PRO A 142 -1.93 23.00 -23.06
C PRO A 142 -3.29 23.33 -22.46
N ILE A 143 -4.13 24.10 -23.17
CA ILE A 143 -5.46 24.55 -22.75
C ILE A 143 -6.53 23.72 -23.44
N LEU A 144 -7.45 23.17 -22.68
CA LEU A 144 -8.58 22.37 -23.11
C LEU A 144 -9.87 23.15 -22.79
N PRO A 145 -10.48 23.83 -23.77
CA PRO A 145 -11.74 24.52 -23.56
C PRO A 145 -12.86 23.52 -23.28
N ILE A 146 -13.84 23.91 -22.47
CA ILE A 146 -15.08 23.16 -22.26
C ILE A 146 -16.13 23.70 -23.21
N HIS A 147 -16.67 22.84 -24.05
CA HIS A 147 -17.65 23.23 -25.07
C HIS A 147 -18.93 23.80 -24.41
N PRO A 148 -19.35 25.04 -24.70
CA PRO A 148 -20.39 25.73 -23.94
C PRO A 148 -21.77 25.09 -24.04
N ARG A 149 -22.05 24.34 -25.12
CA ARG A 149 -23.34 23.66 -25.33
C ARG A 149 -23.37 22.21 -24.85
N THR A 150 -22.27 21.47 -25.08
CA THR A 150 -22.22 20.03 -24.76
C THR A 150 -21.59 19.72 -23.40
N GLY A 151 -20.81 20.66 -22.85
CA GLY A 151 -20.05 20.48 -21.62
C GLY A 151 -18.85 19.53 -21.76
N ILE A 152 -18.46 19.15 -22.98
CA ILE A 152 -17.35 18.25 -23.26
C ILE A 152 -16.02 19.01 -23.17
N VAL A 153 -15.02 18.41 -22.55
CA VAL A 153 -13.63 18.89 -22.51
C VAL A 153 -13.00 18.64 -23.88
N MET A 154 -12.77 19.69 -24.63
CA MET A 154 -12.34 19.62 -26.03
C MET A 154 -10.82 19.50 -26.15
N GLN A 155 -10.35 18.55 -26.97
CA GLN A 155 -8.95 18.42 -27.39
C GLN A 155 -8.82 18.95 -28.82
N VAL A 156 -8.73 20.26 -28.94
CA VAL A 156 -8.69 20.95 -30.27
C VAL A 156 -7.49 21.88 -30.33
N PRO A 157 -7.01 22.19 -31.53
CA PRO A 157 -6.02 23.25 -31.71
C PRO A 157 -6.59 24.60 -31.27
N ILE A 158 -5.75 25.41 -30.62
CA ILE A 158 -6.06 26.80 -30.34
C ILE A 158 -5.60 27.64 -31.50
N GLU A 159 -6.54 28.34 -32.16
CA GLU A 159 -6.24 29.20 -33.31
C GLU A 159 -5.59 30.52 -32.86
N ARG A 160 -6.02 31.05 -31.73
CA ARG A 160 -5.48 32.32 -31.19
C ARG A 160 -5.57 32.34 -29.68
N VAL A 161 -4.52 32.82 -29.05
CA VAL A 161 -4.43 33.14 -27.62
C VAL A 161 -4.62 34.65 -27.48
N ASP A 162 -5.55 35.08 -26.64
CA ASP A 162 -5.76 36.48 -26.27
C ASP A 162 -5.39 36.71 -24.81
N VAL A 163 -4.15 37.08 -24.61
CA VAL A 163 -3.60 37.33 -23.25
C VAL A 163 -4.30 38.48 -22.56
N ALA A 164 -4.66 39.54 -23.30
CA ALA A 164 -5.28 40.73 -22.74
C ALA A 164 -6.66 40.43 -22.13
N ASN A 165 -7.46 39.66 -22.87
CA ASN A 165 -8.80 39.25 -22.43
C ASN A 165 -8.81 37.98 -21.58
N GLY A 166 -7.71 37.21 -21.54
CA GLY A 166 -7.63 35.94 -20.83
C GLY A 166 -8.45 34.84 -21.51
N THR A 167 -8.50 34.82 -22.86
CA THR A 167 -9.32 33.91 -23.64
C THR A 167 -8.50 33.14 -24.66
N VAL A 168 -9.06 32.05 -25.16
CA VAL A 168 -8.58 31.29 -26.31
C VAL A 168 -9.66 31.14 -27.37
N ILE A 169 -9.27 31.21 -28.65
CA ILE A 169 -10.17 31.01 -29.80
C ILE A 169 -9.87 29.67 -30.44
N TRP A 170 -10.89 28.89 -30.66
CA TRP A 170 -10.80 27.55 -31.23
C TRP A 170 -11.99 27.26 -32.15
N LEU A 171 -11.81 26.29 -33.05
CA LEU A 171 -12.84 25.85 -33.99
C LEU A 171 -13.47 24.55 -33.48
N ASP A 172 -14.77 24.51 -33.41
CA ASP A 172 -15.51 23.27 -33.15
C ASP A 172 -15.38 22.35 -34.40
N PRO A 173 -14.79 21.16 -34.27
CA PRO A 173 -14.54 20.29 -35.43
C PRO A 173 -15.83 19.73 -36.05
N ASP A 174 -16.90 19.63 -35.25
CA ASP A 174 -18.18 19.05 -35.74
C ASP A 174 -19.06 20.07 -36.49
N THR A 175 -19.02 21.32 -36.06
CA THR A 175 -19.91 22.35 -36.61
C THR A 175 -19.19 23.43 -37.45
N GLY A 176 -17.87 23.53 -37.33
CA GLY A 176 -17.10 24.60 -37.96
C GLY A 176 -17.31 25.99 -37.34
N VAL A 177 -17.95 26.07 -36.20
CA VAL A 177 -18.20 27.34 -35.49
C VAL A 177 -16.98 27.68 -34.61
N ARG A 178 -16.56 28.94 -34.67
CA ARG A 178 -15.51 29.47 -33.80
C ARG A 178 -16.09 29.83 -32.44
N PHE A 179 -15.41 29.42 -31.40
CA PHE A 179 -15.73 29.78 -30.01
C PHE A 179 -14.55 30.56 -29.40
N GLU A 180 -14.90 31.56 -28.61
CA GLU A 180 -13.98 32.22 -27.68
C GLU A 180 -14.30 31.75 -26.25
N THR A 181 -13.29 31.25 -25.54
CA THR A 181 -13.45 30.66 -24.22
C THR A 181 -12.49 31.29 -23.24
N ALA A 182 -12.99 31.75 -22.08
CA ALA A 182 -12.14 32.21 -21.00
C ALA A 182 -11.33 31.06 -20.40
N VAL A 183 -10.06 31.29 -20.03
CA VAL A 183 -9.23 30.27 -19.38
C VAL A 183 -9.59 30.09 -17.90
N GLY A 184 -10.15 31.12 -17.26
CA GLY A 184 -10.59 31.11 -15.86
C GLY A 184 -12.06 30.76 -15.67
N GLY A 185 -12.49 30.73 -14.39
CA GLY A 185 -13.88 30.51 -14.02
C GLY A 185 -14.40 29.10 -14.37
N GLY A 186 -13.55 28.14 -14.62
CA GLY A 186 -13.93 26.76 -14.94
C GLY A 186 -14.45 26.54 -16.36
N SER A 187 -14.27 27.50 -17.28
CA SER A 187 -14.66 27.37 -18.70
C SER A 187 -13.65 26.61 -19.54
N ALA A 188 -12.42 26.43 -19.04
CA ALA A 188 -11.37 25.62 -19.58
C ALA A 188 -10.61 24.90 -18.47
N LYS A 189 -9.85 23.88 -18.84
CA LYS A 189 -8.88 23.24 -17.97
C LYS A 189 -7.55 23.04 -18.71
N LEU A 190 -6.49 22.65 -17.99
CA LEU A 190 -5.23 22.34 -18.63
C LEU A 190 -5.08 20.84 -18.92
N GLN A 191 -4.25 20.52 -19.89
CA GLN A 191 -3.76 19.15 -20.10
C GLN A 191 -2.88 18.71 -18.96
N TRP A 192 -2.90 17.40 -18.64
CA TRP A 192 -2.29 16.77 -17.49
C TRP A 192 -0.92 17.34 -17.07
N LYS A 193 0.07 17.41 -17.98
CA LYS A 193 1.42 17.85 -17.63
C LYS A 193 1.49 19.36 -17.34
N ALA A 194 0.74 20.14 -18.10
CA ALA A 194 0.62 21.58 -17.89
C ALA A 194 -0.18 21.89 -16.63
N ASP A 195 -1.24 21.13 -16.36
CA ASP A 195 -2.05 21.24 -15.15
C ASP A 195 -1.24 20.91 -13.89
N TRP A 196 -0.46 19.85 -13.93
CA TRP A 196 0.41 19.46 -12.83
C TRP A 196 1.47 20.52 -12.51
N ALA A 197 2.13 21.06 -13.53
CA ALA A 197 3.08 22.16 -13.38
C ALA A 197 2.42 23.44 -12.86
N MET A 198 1.23 23.76 -13.37
CA MET A 198 0.47 24.93 -12.91
C MET A 198 0.06 24.80 -11.44
N ARG A 199 -0.32 23.60 -11.00
CA ARG A 199 -0.61 23.32 -9.57
C ARG A 199 0.62 23.54 -8.70
N TRP A 200 1.80 23.05 -9.12
CA TRP A 200 3.04 23.27 -8.39
C TRP A 200 3.33 24.76 -8.23
N TYR A 201 3.15 25.52 -9.33
CA TYR A 201 3.29 26.97 -9.31
C TYR A 201 2.24 27.66 -8.44
N ALA A 202 0.96 27.33 -8.58
CA ALA A 202 -0.13 28.05 -7.92
C ALA A 202 -0.27 27.71 -6.43
N LEU A 203 0.17 26.55 -6.00
CA LEU A 203 0.05 26.06 -4.63
C LEU A 203 1.39 26.08 -3.88
N ASP A 204 2.46 26.54 -4.52
CA ASP A 204 3.82 26.63 -3.97
C ASP A 204 4.26 25.27 -3.39
N VAL A 205 4.25 24.23 -4.25
CA VAL A 205 4.49 22.85 -3.82
C VAL A 205 5.98 22.60 -3.69
N ASP A 206 6.44 22.28 -2.47
CA ASP A 206 7.84 21.97 -2.17
C ASP A 206 8.22 20.52 -2.42
N TYR A 207 7.27 19.59 -2.30
CA TYR A 207 7.52 18.16 -2.40
C TYR A 207 6.40 17.43 -3.14
N GLU A 208 6.77 16.55 -4.07
CA GLU A 208 5.85 15.72 -4.86
C GLU A 208 6.36 14.29 -4.96
N MET A 209 5.49 13.31 -4.79
CA MET A 209 5.82 11.90 -4.94
C MET A 209 5.06 11.30 -6.12
N SER A 210 5.73 10.46 -6.92
CA SER A 210 5.08 9.83 -8.07
C SER A 210 5.59 8.42 -8.35
N GLY A 211 4.75 7.62 -8.98
CA GLY A 211 5.15 6.31 -9.48
C GLY A 211 6.13 6.41 -10.66
N LYS A 212 6.92 5.37 -10.86
CA LYS A 212 7.91 5.25 -11.94
C LYS A 212 7.31 5.49 -13.34
N ASP A 213 6.05 5.18 -13.54
CA ASP A 213 5.33 5.39 -14.80
C ASP A 213 5.09 6.88 -15.12
N LEU A 214 5.32 7.78 -14.17
CA LEU A 214 5.18 9.22 -14.33
C LEU A 214 6.51 9.97 -14.50
N ILE A 215 7.67 9.29 -14.55
CA ILE A 215 9.00 9.93 -14.63
C ILE A 215 9.08 10.95 -15.77
N ASP A 216 8.60 10.59 -16.97
CA ASP A 216 8.63 11.50 -18.11
C ASP A 216 7.63 12.65 -17.97
N SER A 217 6.52 12.43 -17.28
CA SER A 217 5.59 13.50 -16.93
C SER A 217 6.19 14.48 -15.94
N VAL A 218 6.88 13.97 -14.89
CA VAL A 218 7.61 14.82 -13.92
C VAL A 218 8.66 15.68 -14.61
N LYS A 219 9.48 15.12 -15.51
CA LYS A 219 10.48 15.87 -16.27
C LYS A 219 9.87 17.01 -17.07
N LEU A 220 8.77 16.74 -17.77
CA LEU A 220 8.09 17.74 -18.60
C LEU A 220 7.37 18.79 -17.76
N SER A 221 6.68 18.39 -16.67
CA SER A 221 6.06 19.32 -15.74
C SER A 221 7.11 20.18 -15.03
N SER A 222 8.29 19.63 -14.71
CA SER A 222 9.42 20.39 -14.14
C SER A 222 9.98 21.45 -15.14
N ALA A 223 10.01 21.14 -16.43
CA ALA A 223 10.39 22.12 -17.44
C ALA A 223 9.33 23.22 -17.57
N ILE A 224 8.05 22.86 -17.53
CA ILE A 224 6.94 23.82 -17.62
C ILE A 224 6.90 24.73 -16.39
N VAL A 225 7.08 24.21 -15.18
CA VAL A 225 7.05 25.06 -13.97
C VAL A 225 8.19 26.06 -13.96
N ARG A 226 9.38 25.69 -14.49
CA ARG A 226 10.47 26.66 -14.69
C ARG A 226 10.13 27.73 -15.72
N ALA A 227 9.46 27.37 -16.82
CA ALA A 227 8.93 28.35 -17.78
C ALA A 227 7.92 29.31 -17.14
N LEU A 228 7.16 28.83 -16.15
CA LEU A 228 6.29 29.66 -15.32
C LEU A 228 7.04 30.50 -14.29
N GLY A 229 8.37 30.39 -14.19
CA GLY A 229 9.21 31.18 -13.28
C GLY A 229 9.25 30.65 -11.84
N HIS A 230 8.98 29.36 -11.63
CA HIS A 230 9.05 28.72 -10.32
C HIS A 230 9.95 27.48 -10.36
N GLU A 231 10.59 27.16 -9.23
CA GLU A 231 11.37 25.92 -9.15
C GLU A 231 10.42 24.71 -8.99
N PRO A 232 10.75 23.56 -9.62
CA PRO A 232 9.97 22.34 -9.42
C PRO A 232 10.16 21.82 -7.99
N PRO A 233 9.14 21.10 -7.46
CA PRO A 233 9.25 20.47 -6.15
C PRO A 233 10.37 19.43 -6.11
N VAL A 234 10.89 19.17 -4.91
CA VAL A 234 11.72 17.99 -4.67
C VAL A 234 10.88 16.75 -4.93
N THR A 235 11.34 15.85 -5.78
CA THR A 235 10.55 14.68 -6.20
C THR A 235 11.14 13.37 -5.69
N LEU A 236 10.27 12.45 -5.26
CA LEU A 236 10.63 11.07 -5.01
C LEU A 236 9.84 10.14 -5.94
N THR A 237 10.56 9.33 -6.69
CA THR A 237 9.93 8.31 -7.54
C THR A 237 9.94 6.96 -6.83
N TYR A 238 8.78 6.31 -6.75
CA TYR A 238 8.65 4.95 -6.20
C TYR A 238 8.37 3.93 -7.29
N GLU A 239 8.79 2.69 -7.03
CA GLU A 239 8.57 1.55 -7.94
C GLU A 239 7.15 1.02 -7.86
N LEU A 240 6.75 0.34 -8.93
CA LEU A 240 5.45 -0.31 -9.05
C LEU A 240 5.45 -1.67 -8.31
N PHE A 241 4.27 -2.10 -7.91
CA PHE A 241 4.09 -3.43 -7.33
C PHE A 241 3.93 -4.50 -8.41
N LEU A 242 4.42 -5.69 -8.07
CA LEU A 242 4.32 -6.90 -8.90
C LEU A 242 3.36 -7.88 -8.22
N ASP A 243 2.65 -8.67 -9.02
CA ASP A 243 1.83 -9.78 -8.53
C ASP A 243 2.70 -11.00 -8.11
N ASP A 244 2.06 -12.10 -7.76
CA ASP A 244 2.72 -13.36 -7.38
C ASP A 244 3.56 -13.99 -8.50
N HIS A 245 3.26 -13.65 -9.75
CA HIS A 245 4.01 -14.08 -10.93
C HIS A 245 5.10 -13.09 -11.39
N GLY A 246 5.30 -11.99 -10.64
CA GLY A 246 6.28 -10.95 -10.99
C GLY A 246 5.81 -10.03 -12.13
N GLN A 247 4.52 -10.02 -12.46
CA GLN A 247 3.93 -9.13 -13.45
C GLN A 247 3.45 -7.83 -12.79
N LYS A 248 3.48 -6.74 -13.54
CA LYS A 248 2.95 -5.45 -13.06
C LYS A 248 1.47 -5.59 -12.67
N ILE A 249 1.16 -5.18 -11.42
CA ILE A 249 -0.22 -5.06 -10.97
C ILE A 249 -0.92 -3.95 -11.75
N SER A 250 -2.12 -4.23 -12.26
CA SER A 250 -2.96 -3.23 -12.92
C SER A 250 -4.42 -3.37 -12.50
N LYS A 251 -5.08 -2.21 -12.34
CA LYS A 251 -6.50 -2.14 -11.99
C LYS A 251 -7.41 -2.91 -12.96
N SER A 252 -7.06 -2.90 -14.26
CA SER A 252 -7.85 -3.58 -15.29
C SER A 252 -7.73 -5.09 -15.29
N LYS A 253 -6.64 -5.63 -14.73
CA LYS A 253 -6.44 -7.09 -14.62
C LYS A 253 -6.99 -7.67 -13.32
N GLY A 254 -7.25 -6.84 -12.30
CA GLY A 254 -7.71 -7.30 -10.99
C GLY A 254 -6.72 -8.24 -10.28
N ASN A 255 -5.43 -8.19 -10.65
CA ASN A 255 -4.38 -9.08 -10.12
C ASN A 255 -3.64 -8.47 -8.91
N GLY A 256 -4.20 -7.47 -8.27
CA GLY A 256 -3.61 -6.81 -7.11
C GLY A 256 -4.37 -7.10 -5.82
N LEU A 257 -3.65 -7.07 -4.71
CA LEU A 257 -4.22 -7.13 -3.37
C LEU A 257 -4.88 -5.78 -3.03
N SER A 258 -6.13 -5.80 -2.59
CA SER A 258 -6.82 -4.61 -2.11
C SER A 258 -6.43 -4.28 -0.66
N VAL A 259 -6.78 -3.07 -0.22
CA VAL A 259 -6.56 -2.67 1.18
C VAL A 259 -7.44 -3.49 2.12
N GLU A 260 -8.69 -3.71 1.75
CA GLU A 260 -9.66 -4.48 2.50
C GLU A 260 -9.19 -5.94 2.67
N GLU A 261 -8.66 -6.54 1.62
CA GLU A 261 -8.07 -7.88 1.67
C GLU A 261 -6.85 -7.91 2.60
N TRP A 262 -5.96 -6.91 2.54
CA TRP A 262 -4.85 -6.83 3.48
C TRP A 262 -5.34 -6.77 4.93
N LEU A 263 -6.28 -5.87 5.21
CA LEU A 263 -6.83 -5.65 6.55
C LEU A 263 -7.65 -6.83 7.10
N ALA A 264 -8.11 -7.72 6.22
CA ALA A 264 -8.72 -8.98 6.65
C ALA A 264 -7.71 -9.92 7.35
N TYR A 265 -6.41 -9.77 7.06
CA TYR A 265 -5.37 -10.69 7.51
C TYR A 265 -4.30 -10.06 8.40
N ALA A 266 -4.18 -8.73 8.45
CA ALA A 266 -3.25 -8.04 9.34
C ALA A 266 -3.66 -6.59 9.61
N PRO A 267 -3.17 -5.97 10.70
CA PRO A 267 -3.50 -4.59 11.03
C PRO A 267 -2.86 -3.57 10.08
N PRO A 268 -3.40 -2.32 10.01
CA PRO A 268 -2.93 -1.29 9.09
C PRO A 268 -1.46 -0.92 9.27
N GLU A 269 -0.90 -1.04 10.46
CA GLU A 269 0.51 -0.79 10.73
C GLU A 269 1.43 -1.73 9.94
N SER A 270 0.99 -2.97 9.70
CA SER A 270 1.73 -3.93 8.87
C SER A 270 1.75 -3.51 7.39
N LEU A 271 0.65 -2.93 6.90
CA LEU A 271 0.59 -2.35 5.56
C LEU A 271 1.50 -1.13 5.45
N ALA A 272 1.48 -0.25 6.46
CA ALA A 272 2.36 0.91 6.53
C ALA A 272 3.84 0.48 6.54
N GLN A 273 4.20 -0.55 7.33
CA GLN A 273 5.54 -1.13 7.34
C GLN A 273 5.96 -1.63 5.95
N PHE A 274 5.09 -2.37 5.28
CA PHE A 274 5.34 -2.83 3.91
C PHE A 274 5.55 -1.68 2.93
N MET A 275 4.76 -0.61 3.04
CA MET A 275 4.87 0.57 2.18
C MET A 275 6.13 1.40 2.45
N TYR A 276 6.55 1.47 3.72
CA TYR A 276 7.75 2.19 4.12
C TYR A 276 9.02 1.53 3.56
N HIS A 277 9.09 0.20 3.63
CA HIS A 277 10.30 -0.52 3.25
C HIS A 277 10.63 -0.39 1.77
N ALA A 278 11.85 0.08 1.44
CA ALA A 278 12.45 0.13 0.11
C ALA A 278 11.47 0.61 -1.02
N PRO A 279 10.96 1.86 -0.97
CA PRO A 279 9.96 2.34 -1.93
C PRO A 279 10.48 2.39 -3.38
N GLN A 280 11.78 2.53 -3.58
CA GLN A 280 12.42 2.58 -4.90
C GLN A 280 12.78 1.21 -5.49
N ARG A 281 12.37 0.11 -4.84
CA ARG A 281 12.54 -1.25 -5.35
C ARG A 281 11.20 -1.87 -5.68
N ALA A 282 11.11 -2.52 -6.83
CA ALA A 282 9.94 -3.32 -7.18
C ALA A 282 9.72 -4.43 -6.14
N LYS A 283 8.51 -4.53 -5.63
CA LYS A 283 8.13 -5.50 -4.59
C LYS A 283 6.92 -6.29 -5.03
N ARG A 284 6.93 -7.58 -4.70
CA ARG A 284 5.75 -8.41 -4.84
C ARG A 284 4.73 -8.03 -3.78
N LEU A 285 3.49 -7.82 -4.20
CA LEU A 285 2.35 -7.50 -3.35
C LEU A 285 1.32 -8.61 -3.48
N PHE A 286 1.43 -9.59 -2.61
CA PHE A 286 0.55 -10.74 -2.53
C PHE A 286 0.34 -11.16 -1.06
N PHE A 287 -0.57 -12.08 -0.77
CA PHE A 287 -0.94 -12.44 0.60
C PHE A 287 0.23 -12.97 1.44
N ASP A 288 1.21 -13.62 0.82
CA ASP A 288 2.37 -14.22 1.50
C ASP A 288 3.34 -13.20 2.13
N VAL A 289 3.29 -11.93 1.72
CA VAL A 289 4.14 -10.88 2.31
C VAL A 289 3.56 -10.31 3.61
N ILE A 290 2.26 -10.53 3.86
CA ILE A 290 1.54 -9.94 5.01
C ILE A 290 2.13 -10.36 6.36
N PRO A 291 2.35 -11.67 6.63
CA PRO A 291 2.89 -12.10 7.92
C PRO A 291 4.25 -11.48 8.23
N ARG A 292 5.13 -11.44 7.22
CA ARG A 292 6.45 -10.83 7.37
C ARG A 292 6.38 -9.34 7.64
N ALA A 293 5.51 -8.62 6.94
CA ALA A 293 5.33 -7.19 7.17
C ALA A 293 4.85 -6.88 8.61
N ALA A 294 4.00 -7.74 9.17
CA ALA A 294 3.57 -7.63 10.56
C ALA A 294 4.74 -7.92 11.54
N ASP A 295 5.54 -8.95 11.29
CA ASP A 295 6.71 -9.27 12.11
C ASP A 295 7.79 -8.20 12.02
N ASP A 296 8.06 -7.65 10.83
CA ASP A 296 9.00 -6.54 10.64
C ASP A 296 8.53 -5.28 11.40
N TYR A 297 7.21 -4.99 11.44
CA TYR A 297 6.66 -3.90 12.24
C TYR A 297 6.87 -4.14 13.74
N ILE A 298 6.55 -5.33 14.25
CA ILE A 298 6.75 -5.70 15.66
C ILE A 298 8.21 -5.51 16.08
N ALA A 299 9.15 -5.99 15.25
CA ALA A 299 10.58 -5.85 15.49
C ALA A 299 11.01 -4.37 15.53
N ASN A 300 10.49 -3.53 14.62
CA ASN A 300 10.80 -2.10 14.59
C ASN A 300 10.23 -1.37 15.82
N VAL A 301 9.03 -1.70 16.27
CA VAL A 301 8.46 -1.15 17.52
C VAL A 301 9.33 -1.51 18.74
N ALA A 302 9.74 -2.77 18.84
CA ALA A 302 10.62 -3.21 19.93
C ALA A 302 11.98 -2.49 19.90
N ALA A 303 12.59 -2.34 18.72
CA ALA A 303 13.85 -1.62 18.54
C ALA A 303 13.74 -0.12 18.84
N LEU A 304 12.58 0.48 18.62
CA LEU A 304 12.37 1.91 18.86
C LEU A 304 12.46 2.27 20.35
N ALA A 305 12.00 1.38 21.25
CA ALA A 305 11.98 1.63 22.70
C ALA A 305 13.37 1.88 23.32
N GLY A 306 14.44 1.38 22.70
CA GLY A 306 15.82 1.58 23.15
C GLY A 306 16.69 2.46 22.23
N SER A 307 16.07 3.09 21.21
CA SER A 307 16.82 3.81 20.19
C SER A 307 17.25 5.20 20.64
N THR A 308 18.52 5.54 20.39
CA THR A 308 19.06 6.91 20.55
C THR A 308 18.75 7.80 19.33
N ASP A 309 18.48 7.19 18.16
CA ASP A 309 18.03 7.85 16.93
C ASP A 309 16.71 7.23 16.45
N PRO A 310 15.58 7.78 16.87
CA PRO A 310 14.27 7.26 16.47
C PRO A 310 13.95 7.50 15.00
N HIS A 311 14.56 8.51 14.35
CA HIS A 311 14.22 8.90 12.98
C HIS A 311 14.64 7.87 11.92
N GLY A 312 15.60 7.02 12.23
CA GLY A 312 15.99 5.88 11.38
C GLY A 312 15.01 4.70 11.45
N ASN A 313 14.04 4.71 12.36
CA ASN A 313 13.15 3.58 12.62
C ASN A 313 11.78 3.76 11.90
N PRO A 314 11.33 2.79 11.08
CA PRO A 314 10.02 2.85 10.41
C PRO A 314 8.83 3.09 11.33
N ALA A 315 8.80 2.48 12.52
CA ALA A 315 7.70 2.61 13.46
C ALA A 315 7.53 4.06 13.96
N TRP A 316 8.61 4.83 14.06
CA TRP A 316 8.53 6.26 14.38
C TRP A 316 7.73 7.01 13.31
N HIS A 317 8.03 6.78 12.04
CA HIS A 317 7.34 7.44 10.92
C HIS A 317 5.89 7.00 10.79
N ILE A 318 5.60 5.69 10.94
CA ILE A 318 4.26 5.13 10.88
C ILE A 318 3.33 5.82 11.89
N HIS A 319 3.85 6.14 13.06
CA HIS A 319 3.10 6.79 14.15
C HIS A 319 3.32 8.30 14.27
N GLY A 320 3.94 8.93 13.28
CA GLY A 320 4.20 10.38 13.31
C GLY A 320 5.02 10.84 14.52
N GLY A 321 5.97 10.02 14.97
CA GLY A 321 6.83 10.29 16.14
C GLY A 321 6.21 9.96 17.49
N LYS A 322 4.99 9.43 17.54
CA LYS A 322 4.24 9.16 18.77
C LYS A 322 3.67 7.73 18.78
N PRO A 323 4.50 6.69 18.75
CA PRO A 323 3.99 5.33 18.80
C PRO A 323 3.25 5.09 20.15
N PRO A 324 2.08 4.41 20.11
CA PRO A 324 1.39 4.02 21.34
C PRO A 324 2.29 3.13 22.22
N ALA A 325 2.17 3.28 23.54
CA ALA A 325 2.97 2.50 24.50
C ALA A 325 2.80 0.97 24.34
N ASN A 326 1.66 0.54 23.81
CA ASN A 326 1.28 -0.86 23.57
C ASN A 326 1.20 -1.20 22.08
N ALA A 327 1.93 -0.49 21.22
CA ALA A 327 1.95 -0.72 19.76
C ALA A 327 2.60 -2.05 19.37
N GLY A 328 3.39 -2.65 20.25
CA GLY A 328 4.12 -3.89 20.00
C GLY A 328 3.35 -5.16 20.34
N SER A 329 3.98 -6.29 20.02
CA SER A 329 3.52 -7.61 20.41
C SER A 329 4.68 -8.43 20.96
N PRO A 330 4.50 -9.15 22.10
CA PRO A 330 5.51 -10.07 22.61
C PRO A 330 5.61 -11.37 21.79
N ILE A 331 4.64 -11.63 20.92
CA ILE A 331 4.59 -12.81 20.06
C ILE A 331 4.47 -12.34 18.61
N GLY A 332 5.35 -12.83 17.74
CA GLY A 332 5.34 -12.52 16.32
C GLY A 332 4.14 -13.16 15.60
N TYR A 333 3.73 -12.54 14.49
CA TYR A 333 2.58 -12.99 13.71
C TYR A 333 2.82 -14.36 13.07
N GLY A 334 4.03 -14.58 12.53
CA GLY A 334 4.42 -15.90 12.01
C GLY A 334 4.33 -17.01 13.07
N MET A 335 4.64 -16.69 14.34
CA MET A 335 4.50 -17.62 15.45
C MET A 335 3.03 -17.95 15.74
N LEU A 336 2.15 -16.94 15.73
CA LEU A 336 0.70 -17.15 15.91
C LEU A 336 0.10 -18.01 14.79
N LEU A 337 0.52 -17.77 13.54
CA LEU A 337 0.07 -18.57 12.39
C LEU A 337 0.47 -20.05 12.53
N ASN A 338 1.69 -20.31 13.01
CA ASN A 338 2.14 -21.67 13.24
C ASN A 338 1.38 -22.33 14.41
N LEU A 339 1.15 -21.59 15.49
CA LEU A 339 0.31 -22.08 16.59
C LEU A 339 -1.10 -22.40 16.09
N ALA A 340 -1.75 -21.45 15.41
CA ALA A 340 -3.08 -21.61 14.84
C ALA A 340 -3.16 -22.84 13.91
N SER A 341 -2.13 -23.04 13.11
CA SER A 341 -2.02 -24.19 12.24
C SER A 341 -1.96 -25.50 13.01
N VAL A 342 -1.07 -25.61 14.00
CA VAL A 342 -0.85 -26.87 14.75
C VAL A 342 -2.07 -27.30 15.53
N ILE A 343 -2.74 -26.34 16.20
CA ILE A 343 -3.95 -26.62 16.99
C ILE A 343 -5.23 -26.66 16.16
N ASN A 344 -5.14 -26.42 14.82
CA ASN A 344 -6.28 -26.21 13.95
C ASN A 344 -7.27 -25.20 14.50
N ALA A 345 -6.75 -24.03 14.92
CA ALA A 345 -7.55 -22.99 15.57
C ALA A 345 -8.71 -22.53 14.67
N ASP A 346 -9.92 -22.58 15.20
CA ASP A 346 -11.15 -22.09 14.58
C ASP A 346 -11.66 -20.80 15.24
N SER A 347 -11.09 -20.43 16.39
CA SER A 347 -11.46 -19.24 17.17
C SER A 347 -10.26 -18.58 17.84
N PRO A 348 -10.32 -17.26 18.11
CA PRO A 348 -9.32 -16.53 18.86
C PRO A 348 -9.10 -17.09 20.27
N GLU A 349 -10.15 -17.56 20.93
CA GLU A 349 -10.11 -18.10 22.30
C GLU A 349 -9.18 -19.31 22.42
N MET A 350 -9.13 -20.16 21.40
CA MET A 350 -8.19 -21.28 21.38
C MET A 350 -6.73 -20.79 21.43
N LEU A 351 -6.39 -19.80 20.63
CA LEU A 351 -5.04 -19.18 20.64
C LEU A 351 -4.74 -18.53 21.98
N TRP A 352 -5.68 -17.78 22.54
CA TRP A 352 -5.54 -17.13 23.84
C TRP A 352 -5.33 -18.13 24.98
N GLY A 353 -5.88 -19.32 24.88
CA GLY A 353 -5.62 -20.40 25.86
C GLY A 353 -4.14 -20.78 25.95
N PHE A 354 -3.45 -20.89 24.80
CA PHE A 354 -2.00 -21.15 24.74
C PHE A 354 -1.17 -19.92 25.15
N ILE A 355 -1.56 -18.74 24.68
CA ILE A 355 -0.88 -17.49 25.00
C ILE A 355 -0.88 -17.26 26.52
N ARG A 356 -2.00 -17.44 27.19
CA ARG A 356 -2.11 -17.29 28.65
C ARG A 356 -1.32 -18.36 29.44
N ALA A 357 -1.22 -19.57 28.88
CA ALA A 357 -0.38 -20.61 29.48
C ALA A 357 1.12 -20.26 29.41
N TYR A 358 1.54 -19.61 28.30
CA TYR A 358 2.91 -19.14 28.08
C TYR A 358 3.20 -17.83 28.82
N MET A 359 2.24 -16.91 28.85
CA MET A 359 2.32 -15.59 29.46
C MET A 359 1.13 -15.38 30.41
N PRO A 360 1.23 -15.79 31.67
CA PRO A 360 0.16 -15.59 32.66
C PRO A 360 -0.23 -14.11 32.77
N GLY A 361 -1.55 -13.84 32.69
CA GLY A 361 -2.09 -12.47 32.72
C GLY A 361 -2.17 -11.77 31.35
N ALA A 362 -1.71 -12.40 30.25
CA ALA A 362 -1.88 -11.85 28.92
C ALA A 362 -3.35 -11.91 28.49
N GLY A 363 -3.79 -10.83 27.83
CA GLY A 363 -5.15 -10.71 27.29
C GLY A 363 -5.30 -9.55 26.32
N PRO A 364 -6.48 -9.42 25.69
CA PRO A 364 -6.73 -8.36 24.70
C PRO A 364 -6.53 -6.95 25.24
N GLU A 365 -6.87 -6.71 26.50
CA GLU A 365 -6.71 -5.40 27.13
C GLU A 365 -5.24 -5.06 27.43
N THR A 366 -4.44 -6.07 27.80
CA THR A 366 -3.01 -5.90 28.08
C THR A 366 -2.19 -5.74 26.82
N TYR A 367 -2.57 -6.46 25.75
CA TYR A 367 -1.87 -6.47 24.47
C TYR A 367 -2.86 -6.29 23.28
N PRO A 368 -3.39 -5.09 23.06
CA PRO A 368 -4.42 -4.85 22.04
C PRO A 368 -3.92 -5.11 20.61
N PHE A 369 -2.64 -4.81 20.33
CA PHE A 369 -2.05 -5.15 19.04
C PHE A 369 -1.95 -6.66 18.83
N LEU A 370 -1.51 -7.41 19.85
CA LEU A 370 -1.52 -8.88 19.83
C LEU A 370 -2.94 -9.42 19.62
N ALA A 371 -3.95 -8.81 20.25
CA ALA A 371 -5.35 -9.23 20.07
C ALA A 371 -5.79 -9.15 18.61
N THR A 372 -5.48 -8.04 17.96
CA THR A 372 -5.75 -7.90 16.52
C THR A 372 -5.02 -8.97 15.69
N LEU A 373 -3.77 -9.29 16.02
CA LEU A 373 -3.03 -10.35 15.33
C LEU A 373 -3.64 -11.74 15.56
N VAL A 374 -4.12 -12.02 16.77
CA VAL A 374 -4.77 -13.30 17.11
C VAL A 374 -6.04 -13.50 16.28
N ASP A 375 -6.90 -12.48 16.17
CA ASP A 375 -8.11 -12.52 15.35
C ASP A 375 -7.77 -12.77 13.88
N ARG A 376 -6.76 -12.07 13.36
CA ARG A 376 -6.33 -12.20 11.95
C ARG A 376 -5.62 -13.52 11.67
N ALA A 377 -4.91 -14.09 12.66
CA ALA A 377 -4.22 -15.37 12.51
C ALA A 377 -5.18 -16.53 12.26
N VAL A 378 -6.35 -16.54 12.90
CA VAL A 378 -7.39 -17.56 12.66
C VAL A 378 -7.88 -17.49 11.23
N THR A 379 -8.20 -16.28 10.75
CA THR A 379 -8.65 -16.06 9.37
C THR A 379 -7.58 -16.46 8.36
N TYR A 380 -6.34 -16.00 8.53
CA TYR A 380 -5.23 -16.32 7.63
C TYR A 380 -4.93 -17.83 7.61
N ASN A 381 -4.95 -18.49 8.78
CA ASN A 381 -4.76 -19.93 8.88
C ASN A 381 -5.80 -20.69 8.08
N ARG A 382 -7.09 -20.35 8.26
CA ARG A 382 -8.20 -20.97 7.54
C ARG A 382 -8.05 -20.84 6.03
N ASP A 383 -7.71 -19.64 5.54
CA ASP A 383 -7.77 -19.30 4.12
C ASP A 383 -6.48 -19.67 3.37
N PHE A 384 -5.32 -19.64 4.00
CA PHE A 384 -4.03 -19.80 3.31
C PHE A 384 -3.13 -20.90 3.85
N VAL A 385 -3.18 -21.22 5.15
CA VAL A 385 -2.26 -22.21 5.75
C VAL A 385 -2.86 -23.61 5.71
N ALA A 386 -4.04 -23.77 6.27
CA ALA A 386 -4.69 -25.07 6.38
C ALA A 386 -4.87 -25.80 5.04
N PRO A 387 -5.29 -25.13 3.93
CA PRO A 387 -5.45 -25.79 2.63
C PRO A 387 -4.12 -26.27 2.00
N LYS A 388 -3.00 -25.66 2.41
CA LYS A 388 -1.66 -25.94 1.87
C LYS A 388 -0.88 -26.96 2.67
N LYS A 389 -1.37 -27.40 3.83
CA LYS A 389 -0.68 -28.38 4.67
C LYS A 389 -0.42 -29.68 3.89
N ARG A 390 0.83 -30.13 3.93
CA ARG A 390 1.26 -31.40 3.33
C ARG A 390 2.27 -32.05 4.26
N PHE A 391 1.83 -33.06 4.97
CA PHE A 391 2.70 -33.85 5.83
C PHE A 391 3.42 -34.93 4.99
N ARG A 392 4.66 -35.20 5.34
CA ARG A 392 5.42 -36.32 4.84
C ARG A 392 5.87 -37.23 5.98
N ALA A 393 6.17 -38.45 5.67
CA ALA A 393 6.81 -39.36 6.59
C ALA A 393 8.27 -38.94 6.88
N ALA A 394 8.72 -39.19 8.11
CA ALA A 394 10.11 -39.04 8.48
C ALA A 394 10.96 -40.15 7.88
N THR A 395 12.15 -39.84 7.39
CA THR A 395 13.19 -40.82 7.06
C THR A 395 13.69 -41.49 8.35
N GLU A 396 14.42 -42.60 8.23
CA GLU A 396 14.97 -43.31 9.40
C GLU A 396 15.86 -42.43 10.25
N LYS A 397 16.74 -41.65 9.62
CA LYS A 397 17.57 -40.68 10.31
C LYS A 397 16.77 -39.59 11.05
N GLU A 398 15.75 -39.06 10.39
CA GLU A 398 14.86 -38.04 10.97
C GLU A 398 14.03 -38.60 12.11
N ARG A 399 13.57 -39.90 11.98
CA ARG A 399 12.86 -40.60 13.03
C ARG A 399 13.70 -40.73 14.32
N LEU A 400 14.96 -41.13 14.18
CA LEU A 400 15.88 -41.21 15.33
C LEU A 400 16.12 -39.87 15.99
N ALA A 401 16.33 -38.80 15.18
CA ALA A 401 16.52 -37.46 15.70
C ALA A 401 15.26 -36.89 16.39
N LEU A 402 14.07 -37.16 15.85
CA LEU A 402 12.80 -36.76 16.47
C LEU A 402 12.56 -37.50 17.80
N GLN A 403 12.90 -38.80 17.87
CA GLN A 403 12.83 -39.58 19.12
C GLN A 403 13.80 -39.04 20.18
N ASP A 404 15.03 -38.68 19.79
CA ASP A 404 16.03 -38.07 20.66
C ASP A 404 15.55 -36.69 21.16
N LEU A 405 15.00 -35.85 20.27
CA LEU A 405 14.41 -34.56 20.66
C LEU A 405 13.30 -34.76 21.70
N ALA A 406 12.36 -35.68 21.47
CA ALA A 406 11.29 -35.97 22.43
C ALA A 406 11.84 -36.48 23.78
N GLY A 407 12.87 -37.35 23.74
CA GLY A 407 13.53 -37.85 24.95
C GLY A 407 14.20 -36.75 25.75
N ARG A 408 14.93 -35.85 25.12
CA ARG A 408 15.59 -34.71 25.81
C ARG A 408 14.59 -33.70 26.34
N LEU A 409 13.51 -33.42 25.60
CA LEU A 409 12.41 -32.57 26.09
C LEU A 409 11.77 -33.14 27.36
N ARG A 410 11.54 -34.47 27.42
CA ARG A 410 10.96 -35.17 28.55
C ARG A 410 11.89 -35.15 29.79
N ASN A 411 13.18 -35.31 29.55
CA ASN A 411 14.17 -35.38 30.64
C ASN A 411 14.60 -34.00 31.17
N GLY A 412 14.12 -32.91 30.57
CA GLY A 412 14.45 -31.56 31.02
C GLY A 412 15.93 -31.20 30.90
N ALA A 413 16.59 -31.64 29.79
CA ALA A 413 18.02 -31.39 29.59
C ALA A 413 18.34 -29.89 29.65
N ASP A 414 19.38 -29.53 30.41
CA ASP A 414 19.82 -28.16 30.61
C ASP A 414 20.70 -27.73 29.41
N TYR A 415 20.25 -26.69 28.71
CA TYR A 415 20.96 -26.08 27.58
C TYR A 415 21.19 -24.59 27.86
N PRO A 416 22.27 -23.99 27.30
CA PRO A 416 22.57 -22.58 27.46
C PRO A 416 21.43 -21.69 26.94
N GLY A 417 21.16 -20.58 27.62
CA GLY A 417 20.18 -19.56 27.21
C GLY A 417 19.57 -18.83 28.40
N GLU A 418 19.30 -17.55 28.21
CA GLU A 418 18.68 -16.69 29.24
C GLU A 418 17.18 -17.00 29.40
N THR A 419 16.52 -17.29 28.28
CA THR A 419 15.09 -17.58 28.22
C THR A 419 14.84 -19.07 27.95
N LEU A 420 13.63 -19.53 28.31
CA LEU A 420 13.19 -20.89 27.96
C LEU A 420 13.25 -21.14 26.44
N ALA A 421 12.83 -20.17 25.65
CA ALA A 421 12.84 -20.27 24.19
C ALA A 421 14.26 -20.44 23.63
N GLU A 422 15.26 -19.76 24.20
CA GLU A 422 16.66 -19.89 23.80
C GLU A 422 17.25 -21.25 24.20
N ARG A 423 16.99 -21.70 25.41
CA ARG A 423 17.41 -23.03 25.86
C ARG A 423 16.85 -24.14 24.97
N LEU A 424 15.56 -24.07 24.66
CA LEU A 424 14.91 -25.00 23.75
C LEU A 424 15.44 -24.89 22.32
N GLN A 425 15.76 -23.69 21.85
CA GLN A 425 16.37 -23.53 20.52
C GLN A 425 17.75 -24.17 20.45
N ASN A 426 18.57 -24.03 21.50
CA ASN A 426 19.88 -24.64 21.56
C ASN A 426 19.79 -26.18 21.68
N LEU A 427 18.79 -26.71 22.40
CA LEU A 427 18.48 -28.12 22.40
C LEU A 427 18.18 -28.62 20.99
N VAL A 428 17.30 -27.94 20.24
CA VAL A 428 16.95 -28.31 18.86
C VAL A 428 18.19 -28.29 17.96
N TYR A 429 19.07 -27.27 18.09
CA TYR A 429 20.32 -27.21 17.35
C TYR A 429 21.28 -28.36 17.71
N ALA A 430 21.39 -28.72 18.99
CA ALA A 430 22.25 -29.82 19.44
C ALA A 430 21.81 -31.15 18.81
N VAL A 431 20.54 -31.49 18.87
CA VAL A 431 20.00 -32.69 18.23
C VAL A 431 20.32 -32.73 16.74
N GLY A 432 20.08 -31.64 15.99
CA GLY A 432 20.38 -31.59 14.56
C GLY A 432 21.87 -31.79 14.23
N LYS A 433 22.78 -31.28 15.07
CA LYS A 433 24.22 -31.43 14.91
C LYS A 433 24.69 -32.84 15.26
N GLU A 434 24.23 -33.40 16.38
CA GLU A 434 24.63 -34.72 16.87
C GLU A 434 24.12 -35.83 15.94
N HIS A 435 22.97 -35.63 15.31
CA HIS A 435 22.48 -36.49 14.24
C HIS A 435 23.03 -36.12 12.84
N GLU A 436 24.10 -35.34 12.79
CA GLU A 436 24.88 -35.06 11.57
C GLU A 436 24.06 -34.52 10.37
N PHE A 437 23.05 -33.68 10.60
CA PHE A 437 22.31 -33.05 9.51
C PHE A 437 23.20 -32.00 8.80
N THR A 438 23.51 -32.23 7.54
CA THR A 438 24.34 -31.38 6.70
C THR A 438 23.66 -31.12 5.35
N PRO A 439 23.25 -29.88 5.03
CA PRO A 439 23.27 -28.71 5.92
C PRO A 439 22.29 -28.83 7.08
N LEU A 440 22.52 -28.13 8.17
CA LEU A 440 21.63 -28.14 9.36
C LEU A 440 20.18 -27.71 9.03
N LYS A 441 20.00 -26.97 7.92
CA LYS A 441 18.69 -26.62 7.37
C LYS A 441 17.82 -27.86 7.16
N ALA A 442 18.39 -28.99 6.75
CA ALA A 442 17.63 -30.23 6.53
C ALA A 442 16.92 -30.73 7.78
N TRP A 443 17.50 -30.50 8.97
CA TRP A 443 16.84 -30.79 10.24
C TRP A 443 15.59 -29.92 10.46
N PHE A 444 15.70 -28.62 10.20
CA PHE A 444 14.56 -27.71 10.31
C PHE A 444 13.50 -28.02 9.26
N ASP A 445 13.88 -28.36 8.04
CA ASP A 445 12.96 -28.80 7.00
C ASP A 445 12.20 -30.07 7.44
N CYS A 446 12.86 -31.00 8.15
CA CYS A 446 12.19 -32.14 8.77
C CYS A 446 11.15 -31.70 9.81
N LEU A 447 11.54 -30.85 10.76
CA LEU A 447 10.60 -30.35 11.79
C LEU A 447 9.37 -29.71 11.17
N TYR A 448 9.55 -28.90 10.15
CA TYR A 448 8.44 -28.21 9.50
C TYR A 448 7.55 -29.15 8.68
N GLN A 449 8.14 -30.00 7.86
CA GLN A 449 7.38 -30.85 6.95
C GLN A 449 6.73 -32.05 7.65
N VAL A 450 7.41 -32.65 8.63
CA VAL A 450 6.90 -33.83 9.36
C VAL A 450 5.92 -33.44 10.47
N LEU A 451 6.25 -32.38 11.24
CA LEU A 451 5.43 -32.02 12.39
C LEU A 451 4.34 -30.99 12.05
N LEU A 452 4.66 -29.99 11.19
CA LEU A 452 3.75 -28.88 10.91
C LEU A 452 3.04 -29.00 9.54
N GLY A 453 3.54 -29.87 8.65
CA GLY A 453 3.01 -30.00 7.27
C GLY A 453 3.29 -28.78 6.40
N GLN A 454 4.37 -28.04 6.68
CA GLN A 454 4.75 -26.79 6.03
C GLN A 454 6.17 -26.84 5.51
N VAL A 455 6.52 -26.01 4.53
CA VAL A 455 7.88 -25.93 3.95
C VAL A 455 8.80 -25.06 4.82
N GLU A 456 8.22 -24.09 5.51
CA GLU A 456 8.91 -23.13 6.38
C GLU A 456 8.16 -23.02 7.71
N GLY A 457 8.84 -22.57 8.76
CA GLY A 457 8.23 -22.40 10.08
C GLY A 457 9.02 -21.47 10.99
N PRO A 458 8.57 -21.30 12.26
CA PRO A 458 9.16 -20.39 13.23
C PRO A 458 10.50 -20.91 13.76
N ARG A 459 11.16 -20.05 14.57
CA ARG A 459 12.20 -20.55 15.49
C ARG A 459 11.61 -21.62 16.39
N PHE A 460 12.07 -22.86 16.24
CA PHE A 460 11.39 -24.02 16.83
C PHE A 460 11.44 -24.02 18.38
N GLY A 461 12.49 -23.46 18.99
CA GLY A 461 12.56 -23.28 20.43
C GLY A 461 11.48 -22.34 20.98
N GLY A 462 11.23 -21.23 20.31
CA GLY A 462 10.13 -20.32 20.64
C GLY A 462 8.76 -20.97 20.46
N PHE A 463 8.62 -21.77 19.39
CA PHE A 463 7.40 -22.55 19.17
C PHE A 463 7.14 -23.57 20.29
N ILE A 464 8.15 -24.33 20.71
CA ILE A 464 8.02 -25.29 21.83
C ILE A 464 7.64 -24.56 23.12
N ALA A 465 8.25 -23.41 23.40
CA ALA A 465 7.95 -22.62 24.59
C ALA A 465 6.48 -22.16 24.62
N LEU A 466 5.94 -21.72 23.50
CA LEU A 466 4.56 -21.25 23.38
C LEU A 466 3.54 -22.41 23.33
N TYR A 467 3.83 -23.45 22.54
CA TYR A 467 2.95 -24.60 22.37
C TYR A 467 2.92 -25.51 23.59
N GLY A 468 4.03 -25.57 24.31
CA GLY A 468 4.25 -26.40 25.50
C GLY A 468 5.06 -27.65 25.21
N ILE A 469 5.95 -27.99 26.14
CA ILE A 469 6.89 -29.13 26.03
C ILE A 469 6.13 -30.46 25.87
N GLU A 470 5.21 -30.75 26.79
CA GLU A 470 4.43 -32.01 26.78
C GLU A 470 3.62 -32.17 25.47
N ARG A 471 3.03 -31.06 24.98
CA ARG A 471 2.28 -31.06 23.72
C ARG A 471 3.18 -31.27 22.51
N THR A 472 4.41 -30.72 22.56
CA THR A 472 5.40 -30.96 21.51
C THR A 472 5.85 -32.39 21.46
N ILE A 473 6.06 -33.02 22.61
CA ILE A 473 6.36 -34.46 22.70
C ILE A 473 5.22 -35.27 22.07
N ALA A 474 3.98 -35.00 22.45
CA ALA A 474 2.80 -35.67 21.88
C ALA A 474 2.67 -35.46 20.37
N LEU A 475 3.00 -34.25 19.87
CA LEU A 475 3.02 -33.93 18.44
C LEU A 475 4.05 -34.78 17.70
N ILE A 476 5.27 -34.92 18.24
CA ILE A 476 6.34 -35.76 17.68
C ILE A 476 5.90 -37.22 17.65
N GLU A 477 5.40 -37.75 18.76
CA GLU A 477 4.93 -39.14 18.87
C GLU A 477 3.80 -39.45 17.87
N SER A 478 2.82 -38.54 17.75
CA SER A 478 1.74 -38.66 16.78
C SER A 478 2.23 -38.62 15.33
N ALA A 479 3.21 -37.78 15.02
CA ALA A 479 3.79 -37.72 13.68
C ALA A 479 4.57 -38.99 13.32
N LEU A 480 5.26 -39.58 14.29
CA LEU A 480 5.99 -40.83 14.10
C LEU A 480 5.04 -42.02 13.96
N ALA A 481 3.91 -42.04 14.66
CA ALA A 481 2.88 -43.10 14.54
C ALA A 481 2.20 -43.07 13.15
N ARG A 482 1.86 -41.88 12.65
CA ARG A 482 1.28 -41.73 11.29
C ARG A 482 2.16 -42.31 10.18
N ALA A 483 3.47 -42.26 10.33
CA ALA A 483 4.40 -42.82 9.36
C ALA A 483 4.43 -44.35 9.36
N GLN A 484 4.08 -45.02 10.49
CA GLN A 484 4.02 -46.48 10.60
C GLN A 484 2.72 -47.05 10.01
N GLU A 485 1.62 -46.30 10.03
CA GLU A 485 0.34 -46.74 9.44
C GLU A 485 0.30 -46.58 7.91
N ALA A 486 1.16 -45.74 7.33
CA ALA A 486 1.23 -45.46 5.90
C ALA A 486 2.29 -46.31 5.16
N ALA A 487 3.10 -47.12 5.86
CA ALA A 487 4.13 -48.02 5.35
C ALA A 487 3.63 -49.48 5.37
#